data_9624bcb8fd0ca9a9b78a79a00cd88d58
#
_entry.id   9624bcb8fd0ca9a9b78a79a00cd88d58
#
_cell.length_a   1.000
_cell.length_b   1.000
_cell.length_c   1.000
_cell.angle_alpha   90.00
_cell.angle_beta   90.00
_cell.angle_gamma   90.00
#
_symmetry.space_group_name_H-M   'P 1'
#
loop_
_entity.id
_entity.type
_entity.pdbx_description
1 polymer ?
#
loop_
_entity_poly.entity_id
_entity_poly.type
_entity_poly.pdbx_seq_one_letter_code
_entity_poly.pdbx_strand_id
1 'polypeptide(L)'
;MSRRNKNVLAVAGFALAGIAGAVSASADDSVNTGYFGGVAIMGYDPVAYFTENQAVKGSEKFSYEWLGTPWHFANSKHREMFMNEPVKYVPQYGGYCAGEVVGGSVTVNVDPEAFKIIDGKLYLIYDEGNANHFAANAKELVPKATANWPIVKAKLEVDQPNWESINSP
;
A
#
# COMPACT_ATOMS: atom_id res chain seq x y z
N MET A 1 17.49 -68.83 36.84
CA MET A 1 16.55 -67.76 37.31
C MET A 1 17.13 -66.42 36.88
N SER A 2 16.59 -65.89 35.79
CA SER A 2 17.14 -64.67 35.15
C SER A 2 16.24 -63.48 35.47
N ARG A 3 16.79 -62.44 36.07
CA ARG A 3 16.07 -61.19 36.33
C ARG A 3 16.31 -60.26 35.15
N ARG A 4 15.26 -59.97 34.41
CA ARG A 4 15.24 -58.96 33.35
C ARG A 4 15.13 -57.57 33.98
N ASN A 5 16.18 -56.75 33.82
CA ASN A 5 16.12 -55.31 34.08
C ASN A 5 15.44 -54.61 32.88
N LYS A 6 14.37 -53.92 33.16
CA LYS A 6 13.71 -53.01 32.20
C LYS A 6 14.24 -51.59 32.45
N ASN A 7 15.14 -51.15 31.57
CA ASN A 7 15.53 -49.75 31.54
C ASN A 7 14.45 -48.95 30.83
N VAL A 8 13.79 -48.08 31.58
CA VAL A 8 12.87 -47.06 31.04
C VAL A 8 13.71 -45.83 30.69
N LEU A 9 13.89 -45.59 29.41
CA LEU A 9 14.45 -44.31 28.94
C LEU A 9 13.35 -43.23 29.02
N ALA A 10 13.54 -42.28 29.90
CA ALA A 10 12.75 -41.04 29.90
C ALA A 10 13.24 -40.14 28.77
N VAL A 11 12.42 -39.95 27.77
CA VAL A 11 12.67 -38.96 26.71
C VAL A 11 12.20 -37.58 27.24
N ALA A 12 13.17 -36.74 27.57
CA ALA A 12 12.91 -35.35 27.91
C ALA A 12 12.57 -34.59 26.62
N GLY A 13 11.27 -34.25 26.45
CA GLY A 13 10.81 -33.40 25.38
C GLY A 13 11.24 -31.96 25.62
N PHE A 14 12.19 -31.47 24.83
CA PHE A 14 12.49 -30.06 24.75
C PHE A 14 11.34 -29.35 23.97
N ALA A 15 10.50 -28.62 24.69
CA ALA A 15 9.57 -27.69 24.07
C ALA A 15 10.37 -26.47 23.59
N LEU A 16 10.58 -26.39 22.28
CA LEU A 16 11.02 -25.15 21.64
C LEU A 16 9.87 -24.14 21.66
N ALA A 17 9.91 -23.24 22.64
CA ALA A 17 9.07 -22.04 22.60
C ALA A 17 9.58 -21.17 21.44
N GLY A 18 8.90 -21.27 20.29
CA GLY A 18 9.10 -20.37 19.17
C GLY A 18 8.71 -18.95 19.61
N ILE A 19 9.72 -18.07 19.78
CA ILE A 19 9.49 -16.63 19.87
C ILE A 19 9.04 -16.21 18.47
N ALA A 20 7.73 -16.11 18.25
CA ALA A 20 7.19 -15.40 17.10
C ALA A 20 7.52 -13.91 17.32
N GLY A 21 8.68 -13.48 16.83
CA GLY A 21 8.99 -12.07 16.70
C GLY A 21 7.93 -11.46 15.80
N ALA A 22 7.12 -10.56 16.35
CA ALA A 22 6.28 -9.71 15.53
C ALA A 22 7.22 -8.86 14.66
N VAL A 23 7.33 -9.23 13.38
CA VAL A 23 7.93 -8.37 12.39
C VAL A 23 6.96 -7.21 12.26
N SER A 24 7.28 -6.06 12.84
CA SER A 24 6.58 -4.81 12.54
C SER A 24 6.81 -4.57 11.05
N ALA A 25 5.78 -4.80 10.23
CA ALA A 25 5.81 -4.35 8.86
C ALA A 25 5.92 -2.82 8.91
N SER A 26 7.06 -2.29 8.50
CA SER A 26 7.19 -0.86 8.23
C SER A 26 6.20 -0.50 7.13
N ALA A 27 5.60 0.68 7.22
CA ALA A 27 4.74 1.20 6.15
C ALA A 27 5.53 1.13 4.83
N ASP A 28 4.87 0.68 3.77
CA ASP A 28 5.49 0.67 2.44
C ASP A 28 5.46 2.10 1.90
N ASP A 29 6.62 2.76 1.84
CA ASP A 29 6.78 4.13 1.31
C ASP A 29 6.29 4.27 -0.14
N SER A 30 5.97 3.15 -0.79
CA SER A 30 5.33 3.17 -2.09
C SER A 30 3.85 3.55 -2.06
N VAL A 31 3.26 3.76 -0.87
CA VAL A 31 1.88 4.23 -0.73
C VAL A 31 1.86 5.71 -0.35
N ASN A 32 1.21 6.52 -1.17
CA ASN A 32 1.03 7.94 -0.89
C ASN A 32 0.07 8.16 0.29
N THR A 33 0.60 8.68 1.39
CA THR A 33 -0.14 9.05 2.60
C THR A 33 -0.34 10.58 2.73
N GLY A 34 0.01 11.34 1.68
CA GLY A 34 -0.01 12.79 1.70
C GLY A 34 1.13 13.39 2.53
N TYR A 35 1.09 14.70 2.76
CA TYR A 35 2.14 15.42 3.48
C TYR A 35 2.22 15.09 4.97
N PHE A 36 1.13 14.65 5.58
CA PHE A 36 1.06 14.43 7.03
C PHE A 36 1.17 12.95 7.40
N GLY A 37 1.24 12.05 6.40
CA GLY A 37 1.32 10.63 6.62
C GLY A 37 0.06 9.99 7.21
N GLY A 38 0.18 8.75 7.59
CA GLY A 38 -0.75 8.03 8.47
C GLY A 38 -1.83 7.21 7.77
N VAL A 39 -2.40 7.63 6.64
CA VAL A 39 -3.45 6.88 5.93
C VAL A 39 -3.29 6.97 4.42
N ALA A 40 -3.51 5.86 3.73
CA ALA A 40 -3.39 5.78 2.28
C ALA A 40 -4.32 6.76 1.57
N ILE A 41 -3.81 7.38 0.51
CA ILE A 41 -4.55 8.31 -0.35
C ILE A 41 -5.40 9.32 0.45
N MET A 42 -4.80 9.85 1.52
CA MET A 42 -5.42 10.84 2.42
C MET A 42 -6.78 10.39 2.99
N GLY A 43 -6.99 9.07 3.12
CA GLY A 43 -8.20 8.47 3.68
C GLY A 43 -9.41 8.44 2.74
N TYR A 44 -9.24 8.59 1.45
CA TYR A 44 -10.29 8.33 0.48
C TYR A 44 -10.47 6.83 0.23
N ASP A 45 -11.69 6.42 -0.07
CA ASP A 45 -12.07 5.04 -0.30
C ASP A 45 -11.67 4.57 -1.71
N PRO A 46 -10.69 3.66 -1.87
CA PRO A 46 -10.24 3.23 -3.17
C PRO A 46 -11.29 2.45 -3.97
N VAL A 47 -12.27 1.83 -3.29
CA VAL A 47 -13.35 1.05 -3.92
C VAL A 47 -14.40 1.97 -4.52
N ALA A 48 -14.69 3.12 -3.89
CA ALA A 48 -15.69 4.07 -4.34
C ALA A 48 -15.40 4.61 -5.74
N TYR A 49 -14.14 4.79 -6.11
CA TYR A 49 -13.77 5.19 -7.47
C TYR A 49 -14.31 4.24 -8.54
N PHE A 50 -14.34 2.93 -8.25
CA PHE A 50 -14.81 1.90 -9.19
C PHE A 50 -16.31 1.66 -9.11
N THR A 51 -16.90 1.78 -7.92
CA THR A 51 -18.31 1.43 -7.69
C THR A 51 -19.26 2.60 -7.83
N GLU A 52 -18.79 3.81 -7.53
CA GLU A 52 -19.59 5.03 -7.49
C GLU A 52 -19.08 6.09 -8.48
N ASN A 53 -17.90 5.86 -9.09
CA ASN A 53 -17.21 6.82 -9.96
C ASN A 53 -17.02 8.19 -9.28
N GLN A 54 -16.67 8.17 -7.99
CA GLN A 54 -16.53 9.36 -7.16
C GLN A 54 -15.39 9.20 -6.15
N ALA A 55 -14.78 10.33 -5.79
CA ALA A 55 -13.88 10.44 -4.65
C ALA A 55 -14.72 10.52 -3.36
N VAL A 56 -14.80 9.43 -2.63
CA VAL A 56 -15.57 9.34 -1.39
C VAL A 56 -14.63 9.24 -0.20
N LYS A 57 -14.83 10.07 0.82
CA LYS A 57 -14.05 9.98 2.05
C LYS A 57 -14.41 8.72 2.81
N GLY A 58 -13.39 7.93 3.14
CA GLY A 58 -13.52 6.79 4.04
C GLY A 58 -13.60 7.21 5.51
N SER A 59 -13.82 6.23 6.37
CA SER A 59 -13.88 6.40 7.82
C SER A 59 -12.94 5.41 8.49
N GLU A 60 -12.27 5.84 9.55
CA GLU A 60 -11.44 4.99 10.41
C GLU A 60 -12.22 3.78 10.96
N LYS A 61 -13.53 3.94 11.17
CA LYS A 61 -14.43 2.84 11.58
C LYS A 61 -14.39 1.64 10.61
N PHE A 62 -14.14 1.89 9.34
CA PHE A 62 -14.02 0.88 8.30
C PHE A 62 -12.60 0.87 7.75
N SER A 63 -11.62 0.65 8.62
CA SER A 63 -10.21 0.60 8.25
C SER A 63 -9.76 -0.83 7.97
N TYR A 64 -8.73 -0.96 7.11
CA TYR A 64 -7.98 -2.19 6.89
C TYR A 64 -6.52 -1.85 6.61
N GLU A 65 -5.60 -2.54 7.28
CA GLU A 65 -4.16 -2.37 7.05
C GLU A 65 -3.70 -3.24 5.88
N TRP A 66 -3.07 -2.62 4.89
CA TRP A 66 -2.49 -3.31 3.75
C TRP A 66 -1.19 -2.64 3.31
N LEU A 67 -0.15 -3.42 3.05
CA LEU A 67 1.22 -2.95 2.84
C LEU A 67 1.72 -2.01 3.96
N GLY A 68 1.44 -2.36 5.22
CA GLY A 68 1.85 -1.57 6.38
C GLY A 68 1.18 -0.20 6.50
N THR A 69 0.18 0.09 5.68
CA THR A 69 -0.52 1.38 5.66
C THR A 69 -2.01 1.16 5.90
N PRO A 70 -2.67 1.95 6.77
CA PRO A 70 -4.11 1.90 6.95
C PRO A 70 -4.84 2.51 5.74
N TRP A 71 -5.87 1.81 5.27
CA TRP A 71 -6.79 2.23 4.23
C TRP A 71 -8.16 2.45 4.84
N HIS A 72 -8.84 3.53 4.47
CA HIS A 72 -10.17 3.86 4.97
C HIS A 72 -11.24 3.63 3.89
N PHE A 73 -12.40 3.14 4.31
CA PHE A 73 -13.52 2.83 3.42
C PHE A 73 -14.79 3.56 3.88
N ALA A 74 -15.69 3.85 2.97
CA ALA A 74 -16.95 4.51 3.28
C ALA A 74 -17.92 3.59 4.05
N ASN A 75 -17.77 2.26 3.87
CA ASN A 75 -18.64 1.27 4.50
C ASN A 75 -17.94 -0.10 4.60
N SER A 76 -18.56 -1.04 5.35
CA SER A 76 -18.02 -2.39 5.55
C SER A 76 -17.95 -3.19 4.25
N LYS A 77 -18.90 -2.99 3.33
CA LYS A 77 -18.92 -3.71 2.05
C LYS A 77 -17.70 -3.34 1.18
N HIS A 78 -17.35 -2.06 1.10
CA HIS A 78 -16.16 -1.62 0.36
C HIS A 78 -14.87 -2.17 0.99
N ARG A 79 -14.78 -2.15 2.33
CA ARG A 79 -13.67 -2.78 3.04
C ARG A 79 -13.54 -4.27 2.67
N GLU A 80 -14.62 -5.03 2.69
CA GLU A 80 -14.62 -6.45 2.33
C GLU A 80 -14.24 -6.68 0.86
N MET A 81 -14.72 -5.84 -0.06
CA MET A 81 -14.33 -5.90 -1.47
C MET A 81 -12.82 -5.67 -1.65
N PHE A 82 -12.27 -4.69 -0.95
CA PHE A 82 -10.83 -4.43 -0.97
C PHE A 82 -10.03 -5.59 -0.38
N MET A 83 -10.43 -6.12 0.77
CA MET A 83 -9.76 -7.26 1.42
C MET A 83 -9.67 -8.49 0.51
N ASN A 84 -10.70 -8.73 -0.30
CA ASN A 84 -10.75 -9.85 -1.22
C ASN A 84 -9.89 -9.64 -2.47
N GLU A 85 -9.83 -8.42 -3.00
CA GLU A 85 -9.13 -8.09 -4.26
C GLU A 85 -8.36 -6.75 -4.16
N PRO A 86 -7.39 -6.57 -3.24
CA PRO A 86 -6.77 -5.26 -3.02
C PRO A 86 -6.09 -4.71 -4.28
N VAL A 87 -5.41 -5.56 -5.05
CA VAL A 87 -4.70 -5.16 -6.28
C VAL A 87 -5.63 -4.55 -7.34
N LYS A 88 -6.91 -4.89 -7.31
CA LYS A 88 -7.93 -4.34 -8.22
C LYS A 88 -8.25 -2.88 -7.92
N TYR A 89 -8.26 -2.52 -6.64
CA TYR A 89 -8.78 -1.23 -6.17
C TYR A 89 -7.68 -0.21 -5.85
N VAL A 90 -6.46 -0.67 -5.57
CA VAL A 90 -5.36 0.26 -5.28
C VAL A 90 -5.04 1.13 -6.50
N PRO A 91 -4.74 2.42 -6.28
CA PRO A 91 -4.29 3.27 -7.37
C PRO A 91 -2.91 2.83 -7.87
N GLN A 92 -2.69 3.03 -9.16
CA GLN A 92 -1.38 2.82 -9.75
C GLN A 92 -0.36 3.77 -9.12
N TYR A 93 0.90 3.36 -9.14
CA TYR A 93 2.01 4.14 -8.60
C TYR A 93 1.81 4.53 -7.13
N GLY A 94 1.20 3.63 -6.34
CA GLY A 94 0.94 3.85 -4.92
C GLY A 94 0.01 5.03 -4.61
N GLY A 95 -0.66 5.61 -5.60
CA GLY A 95 -1.49 6.81 -5.43
C GLY A 95 -0.72 8.12 -5.51
N TYR A 96 0.56 8.10 -5.90
CA TYR A 96 1.29 9.31 -6.31
C TYR A 96 0.75 9.84 -7.64
N CYS A 97 1.00 11.13 -7.91
CA CYS A 97 0.55 11.76 -9.15
C CYS A 97 1.11 11.04 -10.39
N ALA A 98 0.22 10.39 -11.16
CA ALA A 98 0.63 9.63 -12.34
C ALA A 98 1.34 10.49 -13.39
N GLY A 99 0.97 11.78 -13.50
CA GLY A 99 1.63 12.73 -14.41
C GLY A 99 3.09 12.98 -14.04
N GLU A 100 3.41 13.07 -12.74
CA GLU A 100 4.80 13.25 -12.28
C GLU A 100 5.63 11.98 -12.53
N VAL A 101 5.04 10.80 -12.35
CA VAL A 101 5.73 9.53 -12.62
C VAL A 101 6.12 9.41 -14.10
N VAL A 102 5.33 9.97 -15.03
CA VAL A 102 5.73 10.07 -16.46
C VAL A 102 7.05 10.81 -16.63
N GLY A 103 7.29 11.86 -15.83
CA GLY A 103 8.52 12.64 -15.82
C GLY A 103 9.67 12.01 -15.04
N GLY A 104 9.46 10.88 -14.37
CA GLY A 104 10.46 10.22 -13.52
C GLY A 104 10.63 10.88 -12.14
N SER A 105 9.60 11.59 -11.67
CA SER A 105 9.51 12.21 -10.35
C SER A 105 8.26 11.74 -9.60
N VAL A 106 8.11 12.15 -8.33
CA VAL A 106 6.93 11.90 -7.51
C VAL A 106 6.48 13.18 -6.83
N THR A 107 5.18 13.28 -6.61
CA THR A 107 4.59 14.20 -5.63
C THR A 107 3.46 13.50 -4.89
N VAL A 108 3.39 13.76 -3.60
CA VAL A 108 2.24 13.36 -2.75
C VAL A 108 1.01 14.22 -3.03
N ASN A 109 1.20 15.36 -3.71
CA ASN A 109 0.15 16.32 -3.98
C ASN A 109 -0.71 15.81 -5.14
N VAL A 110 -1.84 15.24 -4.81
CA VAL A 110 -2.88 14.80 -5.73
C VAL A 110 -4.22 15.38 -5.30
N ASP A 111 -5.09 15.65 -6.26
CA ASP A 111 -6.49 15.94 -5.99
C ASP A 111 -7.27 14.61 -6.08
N PRO A 112 -7.89 14.14 -5.00
CA PRO A 112 -8.66 12.90 -5.04
C PRO A 112 -9.82 12.92 -6.04
N GLU A 113 -10.34 14.11 -6.41
CA GLU A 113 -11.37 14.25 -7.43
C GLU A 113 -10.80 14.23 -8.86
N ALA A 114 -9.52 14.51 -9.02
CA ALA A 114 -8.80 14.46 -10.29
C ALA A 114 -8.27 13.05 -10.56
N PHE A 115 -9.17 12.10 -10.73
CA PHE A 115 -8.82 10.70 -11.00
C PHE A 115 -9.25 10.25 -12.39
N LYS A 116 -8.65 9.16 -12.87
CA LYS A 116 -9.09 8.45 -14.07
C LYS A 116 -9.01 6.95 -13.86
N ILE A 117 -9.99 6.23 -14.39
CA ILE A 117 -9.95 4.78 -14.52
C ILE A 117 -9.68 4.46 -15.98
N ILE A 118 -8.51 3.88 -16.27
CA ILE A 118 -8.07 3.53 -17.62
C ILE A 118 -7.72 2.05 -17.62
N ASP A 119 -8.35 1.28 -18.49
CA ASP A 119 -8.19 -0.18 -18.58
C ASP A 119 -8.37 -0.89 -17.22
N GLY A 120 -9.38 -0.43 -16.44
CA GLY A 120 -9.70 -0.98 -15.12
C GLY A 120 -8.69 -0.65 -14.01
N LYS A 121 -7.80 0.33 -14.21
CA LYS A 121 -6.80 0.78 -13.25
C LYS A 121 -7.04 2.22 -12.85
N LEU A 122 -6.93 2.51 -11.55
CA LEU A 122 -7.10 3.84 -10.98
C LEU A 122 -5.79 4.62 -11.04
N TYR A 123 -5.88 5.85 -11.53
CA TYR A 123 -4.78 6.83 -11.54
C TYR A 123 -5.23 8.09 -10.81
N LEU A 124 -4.44 8.53 -9.84
CA LEU A 124 -4.62 9.81 -9.15
C LEU A 124 -3.68 10.84 -9.76
N ILE A 125 -4.15 12.08 -9.88
CA ILE A 125 -3.44 13.13 -10.60
C ILE A 125 -3.58 14.44 -9.81
N TYR A 126 -2.74 15.42 -10.11
CA TYR A 126 -2.64 16.68 -9.38
C TYR A 126 -3.90 17.55 -9.48
N ASP A 127 -4.50 17.63 -10.68
CA ASP A 127 -5.71 18.40 -10.97
C ASP A 127 -6.47 17.80 -12.17
N GLU A 128 -7.71 18.28 -12.37
CA GLU A 128 -8.57 17.76 -13.44
C GLU A 128 -8.02 18.03 -14.85
N GLY A 129 -7.38 19.19 -15.09
CA GLY A 129 -6.79 19.51 -16.40
C GLY A 129 -5.70 18.51 -16.78
N ASN A 130 -4.79 18.22 -15.85
CA ASN A 130 -3.77 17.21 -16.01
C ASN A 130 -4.35 15.80 -16.11
N ALA A 131 -5.43 15.49 -15.38
CA ALA A 131 -6.11 14.21 -15.46
C ALA A 131 -6.73 13.97 -16.84
N ASN A 132 -7.37 14.99 -17.41
CA ASN A 132 -7.92 14.94 -18.75
C ASN A 132 -6.82 14.79 -19.82
N HIS A 133 -5.70 15.52 -19.67
CA HIS A 133 -4.54 15.37 -20.55
C HIS A 133 -3.95 13.96 -20.47
N PHE A 134 -3.76 13.43 -19.26
CA PHE A 134 -3.24 12.08 -19.04
C PHE A 134 -4.14 11.01 -19.69
N ALA A 135 -5.46 11.12 -19.51
CA ALA A 135 -6.40 10.18 -20.10
C ALA A 135 -6.42 10.24 -21.64
N ALA A 136 -6.39 11.47 -22.22
CA ALA A 136 -6.37 11.65 -23.67
C ALA A 136 -5.12 11.06 -24.33
N ASN A 137 -4.00 11.01 -23.61
CA ASN A 137 -2.70 10.52 -24.09
C ASN A 137 -2.28 9.20 -23.40
N ALA A 138 -3.22 8.44 -22.82
CA ALA A 138 -2.94 7.28 -21.98
C ALA A 138 -2.09 6.21 -22.68
N LYS A 139 -2.30 5.99 -23.98
CA LYS A 139 -1.53 5.01 -24.79
C LYS A 139 -0.04 5.28 -24.80
N GLU A 140 0.36 6.54 -24.66
CA GLU A 140 1.75 6.96 -24.60
C GLU A 140 2.23 7.11 -23.15
N LEU A 141 1.44 7.77 -22.30
CA LEU A 141 1.85 8.18 -20.96
C LEU A 141 1.87 7.02 -19.95
N VAL A 142 0.90 6.10 -20.02
CA VAL A 142 0.85 4.95 -19.10
C VAL A 142 2.08 4.04 -19.23
N PRO A 143 2.54 3.63 -20.43
CA PRO A 143 3.76 2.86 -20.55
C PRO A 143 5.01 3.58 -20.03
N LYS A 144 5.12 4.90 -20.26
CA LYS A 144 6.24 5.72 -19.75
C LYS A 144 6.25 5.74 -18.21
N ALA A 145 5.11 6.04 -17.60
CA ALA A 145 4.98 6.03 -16.15
C ALA A 145 5.29 4.65 -15.56
N THR A 146 4.79 3.58 -16.18
CA THR A 146 5.04 2.21 -15.75
C THR A 146 6.53 1.85 -15.82
N ALA A 147 7.24 2.29 -16.87
CA ALA A 147 8.69 2.07 -17.00
C ALA A 147 9.50 2.87 -15.96
N ASN A 148 9.06 4.07 -15.62
CA ASN A 148 9.73 4.94 -14.65
C ASN A 148 9.44 4.53 -13.19
N TRP A 149 8.29 3.94 -12.90
CA TRP A 149 7.85 3.67 -11.54
C TRP A 149 8.86 2.89 -10.69
N PRO A 150 9.50 1.80 -11.14
CA PRO A 150 10.50 1.10 -10.32
C PRO A 150 11.67 1.98 -9.90
N ILE A 151 12.11 2.89 -10.77
CA ILE A 151 13.23 3.81 -10.49
C ILE A 151 12.80 4.88 -9.48
N VAL A 152 11.59 5.40 -9.66
CA VAL A 152 11.01 6.41 -8.79
C VAL A 152 10.72 5.83 -7.40
N LYS A 153 10.13 4.63 -7.33
CA LYS A 153 9.87 3.91 -6.08
C LYS A 153 11.17 3.68 -5.29
N ALA A 154 12.23 3.23 -5.95
CA ALA A 154 13.51 3.00 -5.29
C ALA A 154 14.09 4.27 -4.64
N LYS A 155 13.83 5.46 -5.20
CA LYS A 155 14.23 6.73 -4.58
C LYS A 155 13.43 7.05 -3.31
N LEU A 156 12.14 6.72 -3.26
CA LEU A 156 11.31 6.90 -2.07
C LEU A 156 11.86 6.08 -0.89
N GLU A 157 12.31 4.86 -1.14
CA GLU A 157 12.87 3.97 -0.12
C GLU A 157 14.23 4.47 0.44
N VAL A 158 15.02 5.19 -0.37
CA VAL A 158 16.35 5.71 0.03
C VAL A 158 16.25 7.04 0.80
N ASP A 159 15.27 7.88 0.46
CA ASP A 159 15.13 9.23 1.06
C ASP A 159 14.53 9.19 2.49
N GLN A 160 14.15 8.03 3.01
CA GLN A 160 13.70 7.90 4.39
C GLN A 160 14.90 7.99 5.35
N PRO A 161 14.90 8.95 6.29
CA PRO A 161 15.93 8.99 7.31
C PRO A 161 15.85 7.71 8.13
N ASN A 162 16.97 6.99 8.21
CA ASN A 162 17.09 5.82 9.10
C ASN A 162 17.06 6.30 10.57
N TRP A 163 15.86 6.39 11.15
CA TRP A 163 15.62 6.82 12.52
C TRP A 163 16.36 5.95 13.56
N GLU A 164 16.66 4.69 13.22
CA GLU A 164 17.44 3.81 14.09
C GLU A 164 18.91 4.27 14.20
N SER A 165 19.48 4.85 13.15
CA SER A 165 20.85 5.35 13.16
C SER A 165 20.99 6.69 13.91
N ILE A 166 19.92 7.45 14.07
CA ILE A 166 19.91 8.75 14.75
C ILE A 166 19.74 8.60 16.27
N ASN A 167 19.10 7.53 16.71
CA ASN A 167 18.77 7.27 18.12
C ASN A 167 19.59 6.12 18.75
N SER A 168 20.63 5.63 18.09
CA SER A 168 21.57 4.68 18.71
C SER A 168 22.46 5.45 19.69
N PRO A 169 22.53 5.02 20.98
CA PRO A 169 23.36 5.65 22.01
C PRO A 169 24.87 5.49 21.74
#